data_9774d8511a9b12a625afe5b53bf0453c
#
_entry.id   9774d8511a9b12a625afe5b53bf0453c
#
_cell.length_a   1.000
_cell.length_b   1.000
_cell.length_c   1.000
_cell.angle_alpha   90.00
_cell.angle_beta   90.00
_cell.angle_gamma   90.00
#
_symmetry.space_group_name_H-M   'P 1'
#
loop_
_entity.id
_entity.type
_entity.pdbx_description
1 polymer ?
#
loop_
_entity_poly.entity_id
_entity_poly.type
_entity_poly.pdbx_seq_one_letter_code
_entity_poly.pdbx_strand_id
1 'polypeptide(L)'
;MACYWFVTQYIKDMLAIIAPGQGSQTPGMLSAWLENPQLRALAEEFSDAIGLDVLRLGTTADADEIKDTANAQPLIVAAGLLSAHALAADGKFSFVAGHSVGEITAAAIAGVLTPIDAMKLVRTRGVEMAKAAAVSPSGMAAVLGGEREVVLTAIADLGLVAANDNGGGQIVAAGDLDSLAQLAPEGARVRPLAVAGAFHTSYMQPAVEPLRTLAATMSPAQPAVGVLSNKDGGAINDGTEILNRIVNQIANPVRWDLCMQTLQSLGVTGVIEVAPAGTLVGLIKRAAPTIEQFALKTPADLDAARIFIANHGGK
;
A
#
# COMPACT_ATOMS: atom_id res chain seq x y z
N MET A 1 44.64 33.76 -1.65
CA MET A 1 43.29 33.82 -1.07
C MET A 1 42.34 33.09 -1.99
N ALA A 2 42.02 31.86 -1.67
CA ALA A 2 41.10 31.03 -2.47
C ALA A 2 39.71 31.18 -1.82
N CYS A 3 38.77 31.82 -2.56
CA CYS A 3 37.38 31.89 -2.18
C CYS A 3 36.76 30.51 -2.33
N TYR A 4 36.52 29.82 -1.22
CA TYR A 4 35.62 28.67 -1.16
C TYR A 4 34.18 29.16 -1.32
N TRP A 5 33.63 28.98 -2.52
CA TRP A 5 32.17 29.06 -2.71
C TRP A 5 31.55 27.85 -2.06
N PHE A 6 30.95 28.02 -0.90
CA PHE A 6 29.98 27.07 -0.36
C PHE A 6 28.75 27.10 -1.27
N VAL A 7 28.68 26.14 -2.19
CA VAL A 7 27.43 25.80 -2.85
C VAL A 7 26.59 25.09 -1.78
N THR A 8 25.82 25.85 -1.02
CA THR A 8 24.68 25.30 -0.28
C THR A 8 23.67 24.83 -1.34
N GLN A 9 23.78 23.57 -1.70
CA GLN A 9 22.75 22.91 -2.50
C GLN A 9 21.49 22.96 -1.60
N TYR A 10 20.53 23.81 -1.95
CA TYR A 10 19.21 23.80 -1.34
C TYR A 10 18.65 22.41 -1.61
N ILE A 11 18.70 21.55 -0.61
CA ILE A 11 17.93 20.28 -0.62
C ILE A 11 16.48 20.75 -0.70
N LYS A 12 15.89 20.58 -1.85
CA LYS A 12 14.48 20.92 -2.06
C LYS A 12 13.69 19.91 -1.22
N ASP A 13 12.99 20.39 -0.21
CA ASP A 13 12.12 19.53 0.57
C ASP A 13 11.20 18.75 -0.35
N MET A 14 11.14 17.43 -0.17
CA MET A 14 10.35 16.53 -1.01
C MET A 14 9.41 15.71 -0.16
N LEU A 15 8.14 15.77 -0.53
CA LEU A 15 7.05 15.02 0.10
C LEU A 15 6.68 13.81 -0.75
N ALA A 16 6.38 12.69 -0.11
CA ALA A 16 5.72 11.56 -0.73
C ALA A 16 4.38 11.26 -0.05
N ILE A 17 3.38 10.83 -0.84
CA ILE A 17 2.13 10.28 -0.33
C ILE A 17 2.24 8.76 -0.36
N ILE A 18 1.90 8.10 0.75
CA ILE A 18 1.95 6.65 0.85
C ILE A 18 0.58 6.08 1.20
N ALA A 19 0.26 4.92 0.64
CA ALA A 19 -1.04 4.27 0.78
C ALA A 19 -0.91 2.88 1.41
N PRO A 20 -1.65 2.61 2.50
CA PRO A 20 -1.55 1.36 3.24
C PRO A 20 -2.13 0.17 2.50
N GLY A 21 -1.73 -1.03 2.95
CA GLY A 21 -2.23 -2.32 2.49
C GLY A 21 -3.27 -2.95 3.42
N GLN A 22 -3.66 -4.18 3.08
CA GLN A 22 -4.60 -4.98 3.87
C GLN A 22 -4.05 -5.24 5.27
N GLY A 23 -4.93 -5.18 6.27
CA GLY A 23 -4.60 -5.24 7.69
C GLY A 23 -4.65 -3.88 8.39
N SER A 24 -4.81 -2.78 7.64
CA SER A 24 -4.95 -1.43 8.19
C SER A 24 -6.41 -1.04 8.48
N GLN A 25 -7.40 -1.77 7.92
CA GLN A 25 -8.82 -1.47 8.08
C GLN A 25 -9.31 -1.71 9.52
N THR A 26 -10.22 -0.86 9.97
CA THR A 26 -10.90 -0.98 11.28
C THR A 26 -12.39 -0.66 11.14
N PRO A 27 -13.27 -1.27 11.97
CA PRO A 27 -14.70 -0.93 11.96
C PRO A 27 -14.92 0.57 12.13
N GLY A 28 -15.85 1.11 11.34
CA GLY A 28 -16.22 2.53 11.40
C GLY A 28 -15.21 3.51 10.80
N MET A 29 -14.15 3.04 10.12
CA MET A 29 -13.06 3.87 9.64
C MET A 29 -13.46 4.99 8.65
N LEU A 30 -14.59 4.87 7.98
CA LEU A 30 -15.13 5.93 7.10
C LEU A 30 -16.14 6.86 7.80
N SER A 31 -16.60 6.56 9.02
CA SER A 31 -17.69 7.31 9.66
C SER A 31 -17.46 8.81 9.67
N ALA A 32 -16.30 9.26 10.15
CA ALA A 32 -15.98 10.69 10.21
C ALA A 32 -15.76 11.31 8.80
N TRP A 33 -15.22 10.57 7.85
CA TRP A 33 -15.02 11.04 6.47
C TRP A 33 -16.36 11.28 5.75
N LEU A 34 -17.34 10.40 5.98
CA LEU A 34 -18.67 10.46 5.36
C LEU A 34 -19.61 11.51 5.98
N GLU A 35 -19.19 12.22 7.02
CA GLU A 35 -19.88 13.44 7.50
C GLU A 35 -19.81 14.58 6.48
N ASN A 36 -18.75 14.59 5.64
CA ASN A 36 -18.63 15.52 4.53
C ASN A 36 -19.52 15.06 3.36
N PRO A 37 -20.51 15.88 2.89
CA PRO A 37 -21.44 15.48 1.82
C PRO A 37 -20.73 15.16 0.49
N GLN A 38 -19.62 15.83 0.16
CA GLN A 38 -18.88 15.59 -1.09
C GLN A 38 -18.18 14.24 -1.05
N LEU A 39 -17.56 13.89 0.09
CA LEU A 39 -16.91 12.59 0.26
C LEU A 39 -17.94 11.46 0.33
N ARG A 40 -19.11 11.72 0.91
CA ARG A 40 -20.22 10.76 0.90
C ARG A 40 -20.67 10.47 -0.53
N ALA A 41 -20.94 11.52 -1.34
CA ALA A 41 -21.34 11.35 -2.73
C ALA A 41 -20.29 10.57 -3.54
N LEU A 42 -19.00 10.85 -3.33
CA LEU A 42 -17.92 10.11 -3.97
C LEU A 42 -17.89 8.64 -3.55
N ALA A 43 -18.15 8.34 -2.26
CA ALA A 43 -18.25 6.95 -1.78
C ALA A 43 -19.48 6.22 -2.33
N GLU A 44 -20.59 6.93 -2.58
CA GLU A 44 -21.77 6.41 -3.28
C GLU A 44 -21.43 6.05 -4.73
N GLU A 45 -20.73 6.94 -5.46
CA GLU A 45 -20.23 6.64 -6.80
C GLU A 45 -19.31 5.42 -6.83
N PHE A 46 -18.44 5.26 -5.82
CA PHE A 46 -17.60 4.07 -5.68
C PHE A 46 -18.43 2.81 -5.49
N SER A 47 -19.44 2.87 -4.62
CA SER A 47 -20.33 1.74 -4.33
C SER A 47 -21.08 1.29 -5.58
N ASP A 48 -21.63 2.24 -6.33
CA ASP A 48 -22.36 1.98 -7.58
C ASP A 48 -21.45 1.36 -8.66
N ALA A 49 -20.22 1.91 -8.79
CA ALA A 49 -19.27 1.46 -9.82
C ALA A 49 -18.83 0.01 -9.63
N ILE A 50 -18.81 -0.51 -8.39
CA ILE A 50 -18.29 -1.85 -8.08
C ILE A 50 -19.34 -2.82 -7.53
N GLY A 51 -20.59 -2.38 -7.37
CA GLY A 51 -21.68 -3.20 -6.81
C GLY A 51 -21.40 -3.69 -5.39
N LEU A 52 -20.77 -2.85 -4.57
CA LEU A 52 -20.42 -3.14 -3.17
C LEU A 52 -20.70 -1.92 -2.31
N ASP A 53 -21.50 -2.07 -1.25
CA ASP A 53 -21.84 -0.98 -0.34
C ASP A 53 -20.64 -0.57 0.53
N VAL A 54 -19.79 0.32 -0.02
CA VAL A 54 -18.61 0.86 0.64
C VAL A 54 -18.97 1.68 1.87
N LEU A 55 -20.11 2.38 1.84
CA LEU A 55 -20.56 3.20 2.98
C LEU A 55 -20.88 2.30 4.18
N ARG A 56 -21.69 1.28 3.98
CA ARG A 56 -22.04 0.33 5.04
C ARG A 56 -20.80 -0.40 5.57
N LEU A 57 -19.94 -0.90 4.67
CA LEU A 57 -18.70 -1.57 5.07
C LEU A 57 -17.79 -0.65 5.89
N GLY A 58 -17.71 0.62 5.54
CA GLY A 58 -16.85 1.59 6.21
C GLY A 58 -17.41 2.18 7.50
N THR A 59 -18.71 1.95 7.81
CA THR A 59 -19.38 2.58 8.96
C THR A 59 -19.94 1.58 9.96
N THR A 60 -20.68 0.57 9.52
CA THR A 60 -21.48 -0.31 10.40
C THR A 60 -21.11 -1.79 10.33
N ALA A 61 -20.32 -2.21 9.33
CA ALA A 61 -19.84 -3.58 9.25
C ALA A 61 -18.87 -3.91 10.39
N ASP A 62 -18.93 -5.15 10.88
CA ASP A 62 -18.05 -5.62 11.93
C ASP A 62 -16.66 -5.99 11.43
N ALA A 63 -15.78 -6.36 12.37
CA ALA A 63 -14.39 -6.69 12.08
C ALA A 63 -14.25 -7.94 11.18
N ASP A 64 -15.15 -8.91 11.31
CA ASP A 64 -15.06 -10.15 10.53
C ASP A 64 -15.49 -9.91 9.09
N GLU A 65 -16.52 -9.11 8.86
CA GLU A 65 -16.97 -8.75 7.51
C GLU A 65 -15.92 -7.93 6.73
N ILE A 66 -15.29 -6.93 7.38
CA ILE A 66 -14.26 -6.12 6.73
C ILE A 66 -12.88 -6.78 6.63
N LYS A 67 -12.72 -7.96 7.25
CA LYS A 67 -11.50 -8.78 7.14
C LYS A 67 -11.49 -9.62 5.86
N ASP A 68 -12.65 -9.96 5.31
CA ASP A 68 -12.76 -10.65 4.03
C ASP A 68 -12.01 -9.88 2.94
N THR A 69 -11.13 -10.57 2.21
CA THR A 69 -10.26 -9.94 1.20
C THR A 69 -11.06 -9.21 0.11
N ALA A 70 -12.23 -9.74 -0.28
CA ALA A 70 -13.10 -9.13 -1.28
C ALA A 70 -13.76 -7.83 -0.78
N ASN A 71 -13.82 -7.60 0.53
CA ASN A 71 -14.34 -6.39 1.16
C ASN A 71 -13.21 -5.46 1.63
N ALA A 72 -12.18 -6.01 2.26
CA ALA A 72 -11.06 -5.25 2.81
C ALA A 72 -10.36 -4.38 1.77
N GLN A 73 -10.04 -4.96 0.61
CA GLN A 73 -9.26 -4.26 -0.40
C GLN A 73 -10.01 -3.06 -1.00
N PRO A 74 -11.27 -3.19 -1.47
CA PRO A 74 -12.05 -2.04 -1.93
C PRO A 74 -12.24 -0.98 -0.84
N LEU A 75 -12.46 -1.40 0.41
CA LEU A 75 -12.65 -0.48 1.52
C LEU A 75 -11.40 0.35 1.82
N ILE A 76 -10.20 -0.25 1.78
CA ILE A 76 -8.92 0.43 2.00
C ILE A 76 -8.63 1.42 0.87
N VAL A 77 -8.85 1.00 -0.39
CA VAL A 77 -8.63 1.91 -1.54
C VAL A 77 -9.61 3.06 -1.50
N ALA A 78 -10.89 2.82 -1.19
CA ALA A 78 -11.88 3.89 -1.04
C ALA A 78 -11.46 4.89 0.05
N ALA A 79 -11.04 4.42 1.24
CA ALA A 79 -10.57 5.28 2.32
C ALA A 79 -9.35 6.13 1.90
N GLY A 80 -8.39 5.51 1.21
CA GLY A 80 -7.21 6.19 0.68
C GLY A 80 -7.58 7.29 -0.32
N LEU A 81 -8.47 7.00 -1.25
CA LEU A 81 -8.94 7.95 -2.26
C LEU A 81 -9.76 9.11 -1.65
N LEU A 82 -10.67 8.80 -0.72
CA LEU A 82 -11.47 9.82 -0.02
C LEU A 82 -10.58 10.78 0.79
N SER A 83 -9.62 10.24 1.54
CA SER A 83 -8.71 11.04 2.35
C SER A 83 -7.72 11.85 1.51
N ALA A 84 -7.22 11.29 0.41
CA ALA A 84 -6.37 12.02 -0.53
C ALA A 84 -7.15 13.16 -1.21
N HIS A 85 -8.41 12.92 -1.61
CA HIS A 85 -9.28 13.96 -2.16
C HIS A 85 -9.52 15.11 -1.15
N ALA A 86 -9.80 14.77 0.12
CA ALA A 86 -10.01 15.76 1.18
C ALA A 86 -8.73 16.55 1.50
N LEU A 87 -7.56 15.94 1.38
CA LEU A 87 -6.27 16.58 1.61
C LEU A 87 -5.97 17.64 0.56
N ALA A 88 -6.40 17.45 -0.69
CA ALA A 88 -6.17 18.35 -1.82
C ALA A 88 -4.70 18.81 -1.94
N ALA A 89 -3.78 17.84 -1.91
CA ALA A 89 -2.33 18.11 -1.92
C ALA A 89 -1.77 18.34 -3.33
N ASP A 90 -2.59 18.83 -4.26
CA ASP A 90 -2.29 18.96 -5.69
C ASP A 90 -0.91 19.58 -5.95
N GLY A 91 -0.04 18.83 -6.61
CA GLY A 91 1.27 19.31 -7.07
C GLY A 91 2.30 19.59 -5.96
N LYS A 92 2.01 19.26 -4.70
CA LYS A 92 2.88 19.52 -3.55
C LYS A 92 3.63 18.29 -3.06
N PHE A 93 3.57 17.20 -3.78
CA PHE A 93 4.34 15.99 -3.52
C PHE A 93 5.05 15.53 -4.79
N SER A 94 6.16 14.83 -4.63
CA SER A 94 7.03 14.42 -5.74
C SER A 94 6.88 12.94 -6.07
N PHE A 95 6.47 12.14 -5.10
CA PHE A 95 6.36 10.68 -5.24
C PHE A 95 5.10 10.16 -4.56
N VAL A 96 4.65 9.01 -5.05
CA VAL A 96 3.66 8.18 -4.38
C VAL A 96 4.18 6.75 -4.26
N ALA A 97 3.78 6.06 -3.20
CA ALA A 97 4.03 4.64 -3.04
C ALA A 97 2.84 3.98 -2.35
N GLY A 98 2.60 2.72 -2.63
CA GLY A 98 1.57 1.95 -1.95
C GLY A 98 2.11 0.60 -1.52
N HIS A 99 1.66 0.06 -0.40
CA HIS A 99 2.00 -1.28 0.03
C HIS A 99 0.94 -2.25 -0.47
N SER A 100 1.33 -3.22 -1.31
CA SER A 100 0.41 -4.21 -1.85
C SER A 100 -0.79 -3.56 -2.56
N VAL A 101 -2.02 -3.75 -2.08
CA VAL A 101 -3.23 -3.12 -2.64
C VAL A 101 -3.13 -1.58 -2.66
N GLY A 102 -2.34 -0.99 -1.79
CA GLY A 102 -2.08 0.45 -1.76
C GLY A 102 -1.43 0.99 -3.05
N GLU A 103 -0.75 0.16 -3.87
CA GLU A 103 -0.26 0.62 -5.18
C GLU A 103 -1.40 1.09 -6.11
N ILE A 104 -2.61 0.52 -5.97
CA ILE A 104 -3.79 0.99 -6.72
C ILE A 104 -4.20 2.40 -6.28
N THR A 105 -4.23 2.65 -4.97
CA THR A 105 -4.46 3.99 -4.42
C THR A 105 -3.38 4.97 -4.89
N ALA A 106 -2.11 4.59 -4.82
CA ALA A 106 -0.99 5.41 -5.25
C ALA A 106 -1.07 5.74 -6.76
N ALA A 107 -1.40 4.76 -7.60
CA ALA A 107 -1.59 4.96 -9.04
C ALA A 107 -2.73 5.95 -9.34
N ALA A 108 -3.83 5.89 -8.59
CA ALA A 108 -4.94 6.84 -8.75
C ALA A 108 -4.56 8.25 -8.26
N ILE A 109 -3.84 8.38 -7.15
CA ILE A 109 -3.33 9.68 -6.65
C ILE A 109 -2.36 10.31 -7.66
N ALA A 110 -1.54 9.49 -8.33
CA ALA A 110 -0.64 9.95 -9.39
C ALA A 110 -1.36 10.28 -10.71
N GLY A 111 -2.66 10.03 -10.82
CA GLY A 111 -3.45 10.27 -12.03
C GLY A 111 -3.30 9.20 -13.11
N VAL A 112 -2.67 8.06 -12.82
CA VAL A 112 -2.53 6.92 -13.76
C VAL A 112 -3.88 6.25 -14.02
N LEU A 113 -4.68 6.08 -12.96
CA LEU A 113 -6.03 5.54 -13.01
C LEU A 113 -7.03 6.60 -12.57
N THR A 114 -8.22 6.59 -13.16
CA THR A 114 -9.34 7.34 -12.56
C THR A 114 -9.71 6.68 -11.21
N PRO A 115 -10.30 7.43 -10.25
CA PRO A 115 -10.79 6.82 -9.00
C PRO A 115 -11.76 5.64 -9.25
N ILE A 116 -12.60 5.74 -10.26
CA ILE A 116 -13.55 4.68 -10.64
C ILE A 116 -12.84 3.46 -11.22
N ASP A 117 -11.82 3.63 -12.07
CA ASP A 117 -11.04 2.51 -12.59
C ASP A 117 -10.24 1.83 -11.47
N ALA A 118 -9.68 2.60 -10.54
CA ALA A 118 -9.01 2.08 -9.35
C ALA A 118 -9.97 1.21 -8.51
N MET A 119 -11.20 1.68 -8.29
CA MET A 119 -12.23 0.92 -7.56
C MET A 119 -12.64 -0.37 -8.30
N LYS A 120 -12.84 -0.32 -9.62
CA LYS A 120 -13.12 -1.53 -10.43
C LYS A 120 -11.96 -2.53 -10.38
N LEU A 121 -10.73 -2.04 -10.51
CA LEU A 121 -9.52 -2.86 -10.45
C LEU A 121 -9.38 -3.55 -9.08
N VAL A 122 -9.53 -2.81 -7.98
CA VAL A 122 -9.40 -3.37 -6.64
C VAL A 122 -10.55 -4.33 -6.31
N ARG A 123 -11.77 -4.08 -6.79
CA ARG A 123 -12.90 -5.01 -6.61
C ARG A 123 -12.59 -6.37 -7.22
N THR A 124 -12.15 -6.38 -8.48
CA THR A 124 -11.75 -7.62 -9.18
C THR A 124 -10.58 -8.27 -8.46
N ARG A 125 -9.55 -7.52 -8.09
CA ARG A 125 -8.38 -8.01 -7.34
C ARG A 125 -8.80 -8.71 -6.05
N GLY A 126 -9.62 -8.07 -5.23
CA GLY A 126 -10.06 -8.61 -3.95
C GLY A 126 -10.86 -9.91 -4.10
N VAL A 127 -11.81 -9.94 -5.06
CA VAL A 127 -12.64 -11.13 -5.35
C VAL A 127 -11.79 -12.28 -5.86
N GLU A 128 -10.91 -12.05 -6.84
CA GLU A 128 -10.13 -13.12 -7.45
C GLU A 128 -9.04 -13.65 -6.50
N MET A 129 -8.44 -12.79 -5.67
CA MET A 129 -7.52 -13.23 -4.62
C MET A 129 -8.23 -14.04 -3.54
N ALA A 130 -9.46 -13.68 -3.15
CA ALA A 130 -10.26 -14.47 -2.21
C ALA A 130 -10.60 -15.85 -2.79
N LYS A 131 -10.97 -15.92 -4.07
CA LYS A 131 -11.21 -17.19 -4.78
C LYS A 131 -9.94 -18.05 -4.83
N ALA A 132 -8.80 -17.46 -5.20
CA ALA A 132 -7.52 -18.18 -5.26
C ALA A 132 -7.10 -18.71 -3.90
N ALA A 133 -7.28 -17.94 -2.83
CA ALA A 133 -7.00 -18.38 -1.46
C ALA A 133 -7.86 -19.57 -1.02
N ALA A 134 -9.08 -19.71 -1.52
CA ALA A 134 -9.98 -20.81 -1.19
C ALA A 134 -9.63 -22.14 -1.89
N VAL A 135 -8.72 -22.14 -2.88
CA VAL A 135 -8.36 -23.34 -3.65
C VAL A 135 -7.51 -24.31 -2.82
N SER A 136 -6.59 -23.78 -2.02
CA SER A 136 -5.67 -24.61 -1.22
C SER A 136 -5.41 -23.99 0.15
N PRO A 137 -5.37 -24.81 1.23
CA PRO A 137 -4.97 -24.31 2.54
C PRO A 137 -3.58 -23.70 2.48
N SER A 138 -3.52 -22.41 2.77
CA SER A 138 -2.29 -21.64 2.76
C SER A 138 -2.42 -20.42 3.67
N GLY A 139 -1.31 -19.77 4.01
CA GLY A 139 -1.36 -18.64 4.93
C GLY A 139 -0.11 -17.78 4.87
N MET A 140 -0.04 -16.87 5.83
CA MET A 140 1.10 -15.97 6.02
C MET A 140 1.47 -15.83 7.49
N ALA A 141 2.74 -15.58 7.75
CA ALA A 141 3.26 -15.30 9.09
C ALA A 141 4.27 -14.16 9.05
N ALA A 142 4.16 -13.22 9.99
CA ALA A 142 5.14 -12.17 10.17
C ALA A 142 6.33 -12.71 10.97
N VAL A 143 7.53 -12.58 10.42
CA VAL A 143 8.81 -12.84 11.07
C VAL A 143 9.38 -11.52 11.54
N LEU A 144 9.59 -11.39 12.84
CA LEU A 144 9.99 -10.15 13.52
C LEU A 144 11.35 -10.34 14.19
N GLY A 145 12.35 -9.57 13.78
CA GLY A 145 13.74 -9.67 14.23
C GLY A 145 14.52 -10.76 13.47
N GLY A 146 15.67 -11.16 14.02
CA GLY A 146 16.62 -12.04 13.36
C GLY A 146 17.46 -11.34 12.29
N GLU A 147 18.58 -11.95 11.93
CA GLU A 147 19.39 -11.50 10.79
C GLU A 147 18.66 -11.80 9.48
N ARG A 148 18.59 -10.80 8.59
CA ARG A 148 17.80 -10.89 7.36
C ARG A 148 18.10 -12.13 6.51
N GLU A 149 19.38 -12.44 6.29
CA GLU A 149 19.78 -13.58 5.46
C GLU A 149 19.43 -14.92 6.14
N VAL A 150 19.53 -15.00 7.47
CA VAL A 150 19.11 -16.18 8.25
C VAL A 150 17.60 -16.40 8.11
N VAL A 151 16.82 -15.32 8.20
CA VAL A 151 15.37 -15.38 8.04
C VAL A 151 14.98 -15.82 6.63
N LEU A 152 15.60 -15.24 5.59
CA LEU A 152 15.32 -15.59 4.20
C LEU A 152 15.69 -17.04 3.87
N THR A 153 16.81 -17.52 4.39
CA THR A 153 17.24 -18.92 4.24
C THR A 153 16.24 -19.86 4.90
N ALA A 154 15.84 -19.59 6.15
CA ALA A 154 14.87 -20.42 6.86
C ALA A 154 13.51 -20.47 6.16
N ILE A 155 13.07 -19.35 5.55
CA ILE A 155 11.85 -19.30 4.72
C ILE A 155 12.01 -20.19 3.49
N ALA A 156 13.14 -20.07 2.76
CA ALA A 156 13.38 -20.81 1.54
C ALA A 156 13.54 -22.33 1.78
N ASP A 157 14.23 -22.74 2.85
CA ASP A 157 14.46 -24.13 3.21
C ASP A 157 13.15 -24.91 3.48
N LEU A 158 12.10 -24.19 3.89
CA LEU A 158 10.76 -24.76 4.10
C LEU A 158 9.86 -24.65 2.86
N GLY A 159 10.39 -24.21 1.69
CA GLY A 159 9.61 -24.00 0.48
C GLY A 159 8.61 -22.84 0.57
N LEU A 160 8.76 -21.98 1.58
CA LEU A 160 7.97 -20.76 1.75
C LEU A 160 8.54 -19.62 0.90
N VAL A 161 7.74 -18.56 0.73
CA VAL A 161 8.13 -17.34 0.01
C VAL A 161 8.18 -16.16 0.99
N ALA A 162 9.23 -15.34 0.90
CA ALA A 162 9.27 -14.03 1.56
C ALA A 162 8.34 -13.07 0.79
N ALA A 163 7.04 -13.17 1.08
CA ALA A 163 5.97 -12.50 0.34
C ALA A 163 5.98 -10.96 0.50
N ASN A 164 6.40 -10.47 1.68
CA ASN A 164 6.63 -9.04 1.90
C ASN A 164 7.94 -8.87 2.66
N ASP A 165 8.86 -8.08 2.09
CA ASP A 165 9.97 -7.53 2.84
C ASP A 165 9.61 -6.09 3.23
N ASN A 166 9.27 -5.91 4.51
CA ASN A 166 8.81 -4.63 5.03
C ASN A 166 9.96 -3.75 5.58
N GLY A 167 11.19 -4.25 5.51
CA GLY A 167 12.32 -3.57 6.13
C GLY A 167 12.22 -3.53 7.66
N GLY A 168 13.19 -2.86 8.30
CA GLY A 168 13.17 -2.67 9.76
C GLY A 168 13.04 -3.95 10.59
N GLY A 169 13.54 -5.08 10.08
CA GLY A 169 13.50 -6.38 10.73
C GLY A 169 12.11 -7.08 10.66
N GLN A 170 11.29 -6.77 9.65
CA GLN A 170 10.01 -7.42 9.45
C GLN A 170 9.92 -8.03 8.05
N ILE A 171 9.82 -9.35 7.97
CA ILE A 171 9.55 -10.09 6.73
C ILE A 171 8.27 -10.91 6.93
N VAL A 172 7.43 -11.00 5.92
CA VAL A 172 6.23 -11.85 5.94
C VAL A 172 6.49 -13.06 5.06
N ALA A 173 6.51 -14.24 5.70
CA ALA A 173 6.56 -15.53 5.02
C ALA A 173 5.15 -15.95 4.59
N ALA A 174 5.03 -16.59 3.43
CA ALA A 174 3.75 -17.08 2.91
C ALA A 174 3.95 -18.45 2.22
N GLY A 175 2.94 -19.30 2.34
CA GLY A 175 2.94 -20.62 1.72
C GLY A 175 2.03 -21.62 2.44
N ASP A 176 2.43 -22.88 2.42
CA ASP A 176 1.73 -23.98 3.07
C ASP A 176 1.65 -23.78 4.59
N LEU A 177 0.51 -24.20 5.21
CA LEU A 177 0.28 -23.99 6.64
C LEU A 177 1.21 -24.85 7.52
N ASP A 178 1.51 -26.09 7.10
CA ASP A 178 2.38 -26.99 7.88
C ASP A 178 3.83 -26.49 7.83
N SER A 179 4.27 -25.98 6.70
CA SER A 179 5.57 -25.30 6.54
C SER A 179 5.67 -24.04 7.40
N LEU A 180 4.62 -23.22 7.39
CA LEU A 180 4.55 -22.02 8.25
C LEU A 180 4.62 -22.35 9.74
N ALA A 181 3.99 -23.46 10.17
CA ALA A 181 4.02 -23.90 11.56
C ALA A 181 5.43 -24.35 12.02
N GLN A 182 6.29 -24.76 11.08
CA GLN A 182 7.68 -25.17 11.34
C GLN A 182 8.66 -23.99 11.29
N LEU A 183 8.24 -22.83 10.80
CA LEU A 183 9.12 -21.68 10.61
C LEU A 183 9.57 -21.09 11.97
N ALA A 184 10.85 -21.23 12.28
CA ALA A 184 11.44 -20.76 13.53
C ALA A 184 12.89 -20.25 13.33
N PRO A 185 13.09 -19.15 12.59
CA PRO A 185 14.44 -18.62 12.34
C PRO A 185 15.09 -18.11 13.62
N GLU A 186 16.39 -18.31 13.74
CA GLU A 186 17.16 -17.88 14.89
C GLU A 186 17.07 -16.37 15.13
N GLY A 187 16.87 -15.97 16.39
CA GLY A 187 16.79 -14.58 16.78
C GLY A 187 15.50 -13.84 16.36
N ALA A 188 14.54 -14.55 15.74
CA ALA A 188 13.27 -13.98 15.30
C ALA A 188 12.07 -14.56 16.05
N ARG A 189 10.95 -13.83 15.98
CA ARG A 189 9.63 -14.28 16.45
C ARG A 189 8.68 -14.39 15.27
N VAL A 190 8.03 -15.54 15.14
CA VAL A 190 7.04 -15.80 14.10
C VAL A 190 5.62 -15.59 14.66
N ARG A 191 4.79 -14.84 13.94
CA ARG A 191 3.42 -14.57 14.30
C ARG A 191 2.51 -14.85 13.09
N PRO A 192 1.61 -15.84 13.19
CA PRO A 192 0.61 -16.07 12.16
C PRO A 192 -0.24 -14.82 11.90
N LEU A 193 -0.52 -14.56 10.65
CA LEU A 193 -1.40 -13.47 10.23
C LEU A 193 -2.79 -14.00 9.93
N ALA A 194 -3.81 -13.25 10.34
CA ALA A 194 -5.20 -13.60 10.12
C ALA A 194 -5.66 -13.19 8.70
N VAL A 195 -5.08 -13.85 7.69
CA VAL A 195 -5.38 -13.64 6.25
C VAL A 195 -5.87 -14.94 5.61
N ALA A 196 -6.57 -14.82 4.48
CA ALA A 196 -7.24 -15.97 3.85
C ALA A 196 -6.30 -16.94 3.13
N GLY A 197 -5.07 -16.55 2.80
CA GLY A 197 -4.16 -17.39 2.03
C GLY A 197 -2.78 -16.78 1.83
N ALA A 198 -1.92 -17.47 1.09
CA ALA A 198 -0.55 -17.10 0.78
C ALA A 198 -0.48 -16.03 -0.32
N PHE A 199 -0.83 -14.78 0.02
CA PHE A 199 -0.77 -13.65 -0.93
C PHE A 199 0.66 -13.40 -1.39
N HIS A 200 0.80 -12.82 -2.58
CA HIS A 200 2.09 -12.48 -3.20
C HIS A 200 3.00 -13.69 -3.47
N THR A 201 2.39 -14.83 -3.72
CA THR A 201 3.05 -16.09 -4.09
C THR A 201 2.34 -16.72 -5.30
N SER A 202 2.88 -17.85 -5.80
CA SER A 202 2.26 -18.64 -6.87
C SER A 202 0.84 -19.14 -6.54
N TYR A 203 0.44 -19.22 -5.27
CA TYR A 203 -0.94 -19.52 -4.87
C TYR A 203 -1.96 -18.51 -5.43
N MET A 204 -1.52 -17.29 -5.72
CA MET A 204 -2.36 -16.24 -6.28
C MET A 204 -2.34 -16.19 -7.82
N GLN A 205 -1.61 -17.08 -8.48
CA GLN A 205 -1.53 -17.12 -9.96
C GLN A 205 -2.90 -17.17 -10.65
N PRO A 206 -3.92 -17.90 -10.13
CA PRO A 206 -5.25 -17.91 -10.73
C PRO A 206 -5.94 -16.53 -10.79
N ALA A 207 -5.60 -15.60 -9.88
CA ALA A 207 -6.18 -14.27 -9.84
C ALA A 207 -5.55 -13.29 -10.86
N VAL A 208 -4.39 -13.62 -11.43
CA VAL A 208 -3.66 -12.72 -12.33
C VAL A 208 -4.39 -12.49 -13.65
N GLU A 209 -4.86 -13.55 -14.29
CA GLU A 209 -5.45 -13.43 -15.64
C GLU A 209 -6.80 -12.69 -15.66
N PRO A 210 -7.74 -12.92 -14.72
CA PRO A 210 -8.95 -12.12 -14.62
C PRO A 210 -8.65 -10.62 -14.43
N LEU A 211 -7.66 -10.30 -13.59
CA LEU A 211 -7.26 -8.91 -13.38
C LEU A 211 -6.60 -8.31 -14.62
N ARG A 212 -5.76 -9.08 -15.33
CA ARG A 212 -5.14 -8.68 -16.60
C ARG A 212 -6.19 -8.38 -17.67
N THR A 213 -7.21 -9.22 -17.77
CA THR A 213 -8.33 -9.04 -18.71
C THR A 213 -9.05 -7.72 -18.44
N LEU A 214 -9.34 -7.40 -17.18
CA LEU A 214 -9.95 -6.13 -16.82
C LEU A 214 -8.98 -4.96 -17.11
N ALA A 215 -7.71 -5.06 -16.69
CA ALA A 215 -6.71 -4.03 -16.92
C ALA A 215 -6.51 -3.69 -18.41
N ALA A 216 -6.64 -4.67 -19.30
CA ALA A 216 -6.57 -4.46 -20.74
C ALA A 216 -7.71 -3.57 -21.30
N THR A 217 -8.79 -3.37 -20.57
CA THR A 217 -9.89 -2.47 -20.95
C THR A 217 -9.66 -1.03 -20.46
N MET A 218 -8.64 -0.79 -19.65
CA MET A 218 -8.33 0.52 -19.05
C MET A 218 -7.36 1.30 -19.94
N SER A 219 -7.39 2.62 -19.78
CA SER A 219 -6.49 3.54 -20.49
C SER A 219 -5.65 4.32 -19.47
N PRO A 220 -4.55 3.73 -18.96
CA PRO A 220 -3.73 4.38 -17.96
C PRO A 220 -3.07 5.64 -18.53
N ALA A 221 -3.19 6.76 -17.79
CA ALA A 221 -2.52 8.01 -18.14
C ALA A 221 -1.07 8.01 -17.66
N GLN A 222 -0.27 8.94 -18.16
CA GLN A 222 1.08 9.16 -17.62
C GLN A 222 0.96 9.75 -16.21
N PRO A 223 1.75 9.27 -15.24
CA PRO A 223 1.70 9.77 -13.88
C PRO A 223 2.18 11.23 -13.78
N ALA A 224 1.50 12.03 -12.97
CA ALA A 224 1.90 13.40 -12.67
C ALA A 224 3.15 13.47 -11.77
N VAL A 225 3.43 12.41 -11.03
CA VAL A 225 4.56 12.26 -10.08
C VAL A 225 5.12 10.86 -10.15
N GLY A 226 6.35 10.64 -9.65
CA GLY A 226 6.96 9.31 -9.64
C GLY A 226 6.17 8.31 -8.79
N VAL A 227 5.85 7.14 -9.34
CA VAL A 227 5.17 6.04 -8.64
C VAL A 227 6.18 4.96 -8.30
N LEU A 228 6.41 4.71 -7.01
CA LEU A 228 7.31 3.65 -6.58
C LEU A 228 6.63 2.28 -6.67
N SER A 229 7.35 1.30 -7.19
CA SER A 229 6.81 -0.04 -7.40
C SER A 229 7.31 -1.04 -6.36
N ASN A 230 6.39 -1.85 -5.84
CA ASN A 230 6.71 -2.94 -4.91
C ASN A 230 7.58 -4.05 -5.53
N LYS A 231 7.74 -4.09 -6.85
CA LYS A 231 8.56 -5.08 -7.53
C LYS A 231 10.05 -4.92 -7.19
N ASP A 232 10.54 -3.69 -7.21
CA ASP A 232 11.97 -3.37 -7.15
C ASP A 232 12.29 -2.03 -6.45
N GLY A 233 11.27 -1.35 -5.89
CA GLY A 233 11.41 -0.02 -5.31
C GLY A 233 11.62 1.10 -6.33
N GLY A 234 11.68 0.79 -7.62
CA GLY A 234 11.95 1.77 -8.67
C GLY A 234 10.82 2.78 -8.86
N ALA A 235 11.17 4.04 -9.11
CA ALA A 235 10.22 5.08 -9.49
C ALA A 235 9.87 4.94 -10.98
N ILE A 236 8.60 4.71 -11.28
CA ILE A 236 8.09 4.48 -12.64
C ILE A 236 7.32 5.72 -13.09
N ASN A 237 7.55 6.11 -14.35
CA ASN A 237 6.90 7.26 -14.98
C ASN A 237 6.14 6.87 -16.27
N ASP A 238 5.77 5.61 -16.40
CA ASP A 238 4.95 5.10 -17.50
C ASP A 238 3.69 4.42 -16.94
N GLY A 239 2.52 4.95 -17.30
CA GLY A 239 1.25 4.49 -16.76
C GLY A 239 0.91 3.05 -17.13
N THR A 240 1.28 2.60 -18.33
CA THR A 240 1.06 1.22 -18.80
C THR A 240 1.93 0.25 -18.01
N GLU A 241 3.19 0.59 -17.78
CA GLU A 241 4.10 -0.22 -16.96
C GLU A 241 3.63 -0.29 -15.50
N ILE A 242 3.15 0.84 -14.94
CA ILE A 242 2.59 0.87 -13.58
C ILE A 242 1.41 -0.10 -13.48
N LEU A 243 0.43 -0.03 -14.38
CA LEU A 243 -0.72 -0.93 -14.37
C LEU A 243 -0.32 -2.40 -14.53
N ASN A 244 0.62 -2.70 -15.43
CA ASN A 244 1.17 -4.04 -15.61
C ASN A 244 1.85 -4.58 -14.35
N ARG A 245 2.60 -3.75 -13.63
CA ARG A 245 3.25 -4.12 -12.36
C ARG A 245 2.23 -4.40 -11.27
N ILE A 246 1.18 -3.59 -11.15
CA ILE A 246 0.06 -3.80 -10.21
C ILE A 246 -0.62 -5.15 -10.47
N VAL A 247 -0.89 -5.49 -11.72
CA VAL A 247 -1.49 -6.79 -12.09
C VAL A 247 -0.58 -7.95 -11.68
N ASN A 248 0.71 -7.87 -12.00
CA ASN A 248 1.67 -8.94 -11.70
C ASN A 248 2.00 -9.07 -10.21
N GLN A 249 1.86 -7.98 -9.42
CA GLN A 249 2.15 -7.95 -7.99
C GLN A 249 1.38 -9.00 -7.19
N ILE A 250 0.17 -9.39 -7.64
CA ILE A 250 -0.68 -10.35 -6.92
C ILE A 250 0.07 -11.65 -6.61
N ALA A 251 0.87 -12.16 -7.55
CA ALA A 251 1.60 -13.42 -7.45
C ALA A 251 3.11 -13.22 -7.25
N ASN A 252 3.55 -12.01 -6.90
CA ASN A 252 4.96 -11.67 -6.71
C ASN A 252 5.20 -10.90 -5.42
N PRO A 253 6.39 -11.04 -4.81
CA PRO A 253 6.74 -10.39 -3.56
C PRO A 253 6.62 -8.86 -3.57
N VAL A 254 6.27 -8.31 -2.42
CA VAL A 254 6.22 -6.88 -2.13
C VAL A 254 7.55 -6.46 -1.48
N ARG A 255 8.34 -5.66 -2.17
CA ARG A 255 9.62 -5.12 -1.70
C ARG A 255 9.44 -3.70 -1.17
N TRP A 256 8.72 -3.60 -0.03
CA TRP A 256 8.52 -2.31 0.64
C TRP A 256 9.83 -1.73 1.19
N ASP A 257 10.75 -2.60 1.59
CA ASP A 257 12.12 -2.23 1.98
C ASP A 257 12.81 -1.40 0.91
N LEU A 258 12.71 -1.81 -0.36
CA LEU A 258 13.31 -1.09 -1.49
C LEU A 258 12.56 0.23 -1.79
N CYS A 259 11.24 0.27 -1.62
CA CYS A 259 10.50 1.53 -1.74
C CYS A 259 11.00 2.57 -0.71
N MET A 260 11.18 2.17 0.54
CA MET A 260 11.70 3.06 1.59
C MET A 260 13.14 3.51 1.31
N GLN A 261 14.01 2.59 0.84
CA GLN A 261 15.39 2.93 0.44
C GLN A 261 15.40 3.96 -0.71
N THR A 262 14.51 3.78 -1.69
CA THR A 262 14.38 4.71 -2.81
C THR A 262 13.91 6.09 -2.34
N LEU A 263 12.90 6.16 -1.45
CA LEU A 263 12.46 7.45 -0.88
C LEU A 263 13.63 8.17 -0.19
N GLN A 264 14.44 7.46 0.59
CA GLN A 264 15.63 8.03 1.23
C GLN A 264 16.68 8.51 0.21
N SER A 265 16.97 7.68 -0.80
CA SER A 265 17.99 7.99 -1.81
C SER A 265 17.59 9.18 -2.70
N LEU A 266 16.30 9.39 -2.90
CA LEU A 266 15.74 10.52 -3.63
C LEU A 266 15.69 11.80 -2.78
N GLY A 267 16.01 11.73 -1.49
CA GLY A 267 16.01 12.88 -0.59
C GLY A 267 14.60 13.29 -0.11
N VAL A 268 13.65 12.37 -0.05
CA VAL A 268 12.33 12.62 0.54
C VAL A 268 12.50 12.95 2.01
N THR A 269 11.96 14.09 2.44
CA THR A 269 12.07 14.60 3.82
C THR A 269 10.84 14.29 4.65
N GLY A 270 9.68 14.13 4.01
CA GLY A 270 8.42 13.82 4.69
C GLY A 270 7.54 12.87 3.90
N VAL A 271 6.74 12.07 4.63
CA VAL A 271 5.70 11.21 4.05
C VAL A 271 4.36 11.43 4.75
N ILE A 272 3.27 11.42 3.99
CA ILE A 272 1.90 11.35 4.52
C ILE A 272 1.31 10.00 4.15
N GLU A 273 0.90 9.21 5.15
CA GLU A 273 0.12 8.01 4.94
C GLU A 273 -1.36 8.39 4.90
N VAL A 274 -2.03 8.11 3.76
CA VAL A 274 -3.47 8.31 3.61
C VAL A 274 -4.27 7.27 4.39
N ALA A 275 -5.55 7.53 4.66
CA ALA A 275 -6.40 6.61 5.44
C ALA A 275 -6.52 5.21 4.78
N PRO A 276 -6.65 4.15 5.60
CA PRO A 276 -6.58 4.08 7.07
C PRO A 276 -5.13 4.02 7.56
N ALA A 277 -4.59 5.17 7.91
CA ALA A 277 -3.19 5.39 8.21
C ALA A 277 -2.74 4.84 9.58
N GLY A 278 -1.44 4.56 9.69
CA GLY A 278 -0.78 4.16 10.94
C GLY A 278 0.19 2.99 10.80
N THR A 279 0.04 2.19 9.76
CA THR A 279 0.88 0.99 9.53
C THR A 279 2.22 1.34 8.90
N LEU A 280 2.20 2.06 7.76
CA LEU A 280 3.42 2.35 7.01
C LEU A 280 4.29 3.40 7.67
N VAL A 281 3.70 4.41 8.32
CA VAL A 281 4.47 5.38 9.13
C VAL A 281 5.23 4.68 10.24
N GLY A 282 4.69 3.61 10.82
CA GLY A 282 5.38 2.77 11.80
C GLY A 282 6.57 2.00 11.22
N LEU A 283 6.47 1.54 9.97
CA LEU A 283 7.57 0.89 9.24
C LEU A 283 8.67 1.90 8.88
N ILE A 284 8.30 3.04 8.33
CA ILE A 284 9.24 4.11 7.95
C ILE A 284 10.00 4.63 9.18
N LYS A 285 9.31 4.83 10.30
CA LYS A 285 9.96 5.27 11.55
C LYS A 285 11.10 4.33 11.98
N ARG A 286 10.98 3.03 11.72
CA ARG A 286 12.00 2.04 12.08
C ARG A 286 13.10 1.91 11.02
N ALA A 287 12.72 1.90 9.73
CA ALA A 287 13.63 1.62 8.63
C ALA A 287 14.28 2.86 8.02
N ALA A 288 13.60 4.01 8.08
CA ALA A 288 14.01 5.27 7.47
C ALA A 288 13.77 6.46 8.42
N PRO A 289 14.39 6.49 9.61
CA PRO A 289 14.08 7.45 10.67
C PRO A 289 14.39 8.92 10.33
N THR A 290 15.10 9.17 9.25
CA THR A 290 15.40 10.52 8.74
C THR A 290 14.24 11.13 7.96
N ILE A 291 13.27 10.33 7.54
CA ILE A 291 12.05 10.80 6.90
C ILE A 291 11.01 11.09 7.98
N GLU A 292 10.50 12.32 8.04
CA GLU A 292 9.37 12.66 8.91
C GLU A 292 8.09 12.01 8.43
N GLN A 293 7.20 11.63 9.34
CA GLN A 293 6.01 10.87 9.01
C GLN A 293 4.75 11.54 9.56
N PHE A 294 3.69 11.55 8.76
CA PHE A 294 2.36 11.98 9.17
C PHE A 294 1.30 10.93 8.81
N ALA A 295 0.48 10.53 9.78
CA ALA A 295 -0.63 9.60 9.57
C ALA A 295 -1.94 10.38 9.46
N LEU A 296 -2.53 10.45 8.29
CA LEU A 296 -3.83 11.08 8.02
C LEU A 296 -4.95 10.09 8.30
N LYS A 297 -5.41 9.99 9.55
CA LYS A 297 -6.39 8.98 9.99
C LYS A 297 -7.83 9.44 9.84
N THR A 298 -8.09 10.70 10.15
CA THR A 298 -9.44 11.27 10.23
C THR A 298 -9.47 12.68 9.63
N PRO A 299 -10.65 13.24 9.30
CA PRO A 299 -10.76 14.64 8.86
C PRO A 299 -10.18 15.66 9.84
N ALA A 300 -10.13 15.34 11.14
CA ALA A 300 -9.54 16.22 12.15
C ALA A 300 -8.03 16.43 11.96
N ASP A 301 -7.35 15.54 11.24
CA ASP A 301 -5.92 15.61 10.96
C ASP A 301 -5.58 16.50 9.75
N LEU A 302 -6.59 16.95 8.96
CA LEU A 302 -6.38 17.64 7.68
C LEU A 302 -5.59 18.95 7.82
N ASP A 303 -5.87 19.77 8.83
CA ASP A 303 -5.17 21.03 8.98
C ASP A 303 -3.70 20.82 9.37
N ALA A 304 -3.42 19.86 10.24
CA ALA A 304 -2.06 19.47 10.58
C ALA A 304 -1.32 18.85 9.38
N ALA A 305 -2.03 18.05 8.56
CA ALA A 305 -1.48 17.49 7.32
C ALA A 305 -1.11 18.59 6.31
N ARG A 306 -1.93 19.64 6.17
CA ARG A 306 -1.62 20.80 5.31
C ARG A 306 -0.40 21.58 5.79
N ILE A 307 -0.23 21.72 7.10
CA ILE A 307 0.99 22.32 7.68
C ILE A 307 2.21 21.43 7.37
N PHE A 308 2.08 20.11 7.52
CA PHE A 308 3.13 19.15 7.17
C PHE A 308 3.51 19.25 5.68
N ILE A 309 2.51 19.36 4.77
CA ILE A 309 2.77 19.61 3.35
C ILE A 309 3.55 20.90 3.12
N ALA A 310 3.20 21.97 3.84
CA ALA A 310 3.89 23.25 3.70
C ALA A 310 5.38 23.18 4.12
N ASN A 311 5.72 22.28 5.03
CA ASN A 311 7.08 22.08 5.51
C ASN A 311 7.92 21.16 4.59
N HIS A 312 7.29 20.22 3.90
CA HIS A 312 7.97 19.18 3.12
C HIS A 312 7.63 19.20 1.61
N GLY A 313 6.57 19.90 1.23
CA GLY A 313 6.17 20.03 -0.17
C GLY A 313 7.05 21.04 -0.92
N GLY A 314 7.60 20.62 -2.05
CA GLY A 314 8.36 21.55 -2.90
C GLY A 314 7.51 22.74 -3.37
N LYS A 315 8.09 23.95 -3.38
CA LYS A 315 7.49 25.18 -3.91
C LYS A 315 7.46 25.15 -5.44
#